data_c8cf53c886b3ef7e0a1f26ca83c5883a
#
_entry.id   c8cf53c886b3ef7e0a1f26ca83c5883a
#
_cell.length_a   1.000
_cell.length_b   1.000
_cell.length_c   1.000
_cell.angle_alpha   90.00
_cell.angle_beta   90.00
_cell.angle_gamma   90.00
#
_symmetry.space_group_name_H-M   'P 1'
#
loop_
_entity.id
_entity.type
_entity.pdbx_description
1 polymer ?
#
loop_
_entity_poly.entity_id
_entity_poly.type
_entity_poly.pdbx_seq_one_letter_code
_entity_poly.pdbx_strand_id
1 'polypeptide(L)'
;MLFDGDDLVYLPKDTVVEVAVNQPIDPGTSTPLPSEIVHRFIDEAGFHWAMDFCICRESNRCEDYPRDLGCLFMGEAAKRIDPKLGHPITREEAHAHIRHADEAGLIHVIGRNKLDAVWLDVAPGEKLLTVCNCCPCCCLWKMLPSLNGAIAGRITKMEGVEVAVDTASCVGCGECREVCFVDAIEIEDGKARITDQCRGCGRCVEACPNQAVKITTPSTAAIENTIKRIHDNVDVK
;
A
#
# COMPACT_ATOMS: atom_id res chain seq x y z
N MET A 1 -20.30 -12.25 5.53
CA MET A 1 -19.42 -12.73 4.44
C MET A 1 -17.97 -12.51 4.79
N LEU A 2 -17.00 -13.25 4.16
CA LEU A 2 -15.58 -13.24 4.55
C LEU A 2 -14.92 -11.85 4.43
N PHE A 3 -15.38 -11.02 3.50
CA PHE A 3 -14.85 -9.68 3.20
C PHE A 3 -15.76 -8.53 3.67
N ASP A 4 -16.76 -8.83 4.48
CA ASP A 4 -17.66 -7.80 4.97
C ASP A 4 -16.98 -7.00 6.08
N GLY A 5 -16.77 -5.70 5.86
CA GLY A 5 -16.02 -4.82 6.75
C GLY A 5 -14.53 -4.66 6.41
N ASP A 6 -14.05 -5.22 5.27
CA ASP A 6 -12.74 -4.83 4.75
C ASP A 6 -12.73 -3.37 4.31
N ASP A 7 -11.64 -2.68 4.58
CA ASP A 7 -11.35 -1.35 4.06
C ASP A 7 -9.83 -1.16 4.00
N LEU A 8 -9.27 -1.35 2.83
CA LEU A 8 -7.83 -1.27 2.58
C LEU A 8 -7.53 -0.18 1.56
N VAL A 9 -6.48 0.57 1.80
CA VAL A 9 -6.01 1.65 0.95
C VAL A 9 -4.58 1.36 0.48
N TYR A 10 -4.36 1.40 -0.83
CA TYR A 10 -3.04 1.43 -1.43
C TYR A 10 -2.48 2.83 -1.32
N LEU A 11 -1.27 2.93 -0.78
CA LEU A 11 -0.50 4.17 -0.77
C LEU A 11 0.48 4.15 -1.96
N PRO A 12 0.63 5.27 -2.68
CA PRO A 12 1.69 5.39 -3.69
C PRO A 12 3.05 5.36 -3.01
N LYS A 13 4.09 4.94 -3.76
CA LYS A 13 5.46 5.05 -3.30
C LYS A 13 5.85 6.52 -3.16
N ASP A 14 6.54 6.88 -2.10
CA ASP A 14 7.02 8.24 -1.86
C ASP A 14 7.96 8.74 -2.98
N THR A 15 8.76 7.83 -3.54
CA THR A 15 9.71 8.12 -4.63
C THR A 15 9.07 8.57 -5.93
N VAL A 16 7.77 8.28 -6.14
CA VAL A 16 7.05 8.66 -7.38
C VAL A 16 6.13 9.86 -7.20
N VAL A 17 5.98 10.35 -5.99
CA VAL A 17 5.19 11.53 -5.68
C VAL A 17 5.97 12.77 -6.12
N GLU A 18 5.48 13.47 -7.15
CA GLU A 18 6.10 14.71 -7.63
C GLU A 18 5.97 15.82 -6.58
N VAL A 19 7.08 16.28 -6.06
CA VAL A 19 7.13 17.55 -5.33
C VAL A 19 7.03 18.68 -6.36
N ALA A 20 6.02 19.52 -6.28
CA ALA A 20 5.85 20.65 -7.18
C ALA A 20 7.00 21.67 -6.97
N VAL A 21 8.04 21.58 -7.80
CA VAL A 21 9.30 22.33 -7.68
C VAL A 21 9.14 23.84 -7.94
N ASN A 22 7.97 24.31 -8.38
CA ASN A 22 7.71 25.70 -8.78
C ASN A 22 6.82 26.50 -7.80
N GLN A 23 6.60 26.01 -6.59
CA GLN A 23 6.02 26.83 -5.52
C GLN A 23 7.14 27.28 -4.55
N PRO A 24 7.10 28.53 -4.05
CA PRO A 24 8.04 28.95 -3.01
C PRO A 24 7.89 27.98 -1.83
N ILE A 25 8.94 27.24 -1.52
CA ILE A 25 8.96 26.34 -0.36
C ILE A 25 8.93 27.27 0.86
N ASP A 26 7.80 27.30 1.53
CA ASP A 26 7.75 27.87 2.87
C ASP A 26 8.64 26.96 3.77
N PRO A 27 9.68 27.47 4.41
CA PRO A 27 10.62 26.63 5.18
C PRO A 27 9.98 25.85 6.35
N GLY A 28 8.68 26.00 6.56
CA GLY A 28 7.89 25.32 7.59
C GLY A 28 6.90 24.27 7.09
N THR A 29 6.75 24.05 5.78
CA THR A 29 5.82 23.07 5.22
C THR A 29 6.56 22.02 4.42
N SER A 30 6.82 20.86 5.04
CA SER A 30 7.20 19.66 4.30
C SER A 30 5.98 19.19 3.46
N THR A 31 6.22 18.80 2.21
CA THR A 31 5.19 18.13 1.41
C THR A 31 4.90 16.78 2.08
N PRO A 32 3.65 16.50 2.47
CA PRO A 32 3.34 15.23 3.13
C PRO A 32 3.53 14.07 2.16
N LEU A 33 4.17 13.00 2.64
CA LEU A 33 4.41 11.77 1.90
C LEU A 33 3.35 10.71 2.25
N PRO A 34 2.98 9.83 1.32
CA PRO A 34 2.02 8.75 1.59
C PRO A 34 2.41 7.84 2.75
N SER A 35 3.70 7.53 2.94
CA SER A 35 4.20 6.73 4.06
C SER A 35 3.96 7.39 5.43
N GLU A 36 3.80 8.72 5.48
CA GLU A 36 3.46 9.44 6.72
C GLU A 36 2.17 8.93 7.35
N ILE A 37 1.23 8.42 6.52
CA ILE A 37 0.00 7.80 7.02
C ILE A 37 0.34 6.60 7.91
N VAL A 38 1.23 5.72 7.45
CA VAL A 38 1.66 4.55 8.22
C VAL A 38 2.38 4.98 9.50
N HIS A 39 3.31 5.92 9.37
CA HIS A 39 4.09 6.44 10.51
C HIS A 39 3.19 7.07 11.57
N ARG A 40 2.14 7.80 11.17
CA ARG A 40 1.17 8.37 12.09
C ARG A 40 0.41 7.29 12.86
N PHE A 41 -0.04 6.23 12.21
CA PHE A 41 -0.69 5.11 12.90
C PHE A 41 0.26 4.35 13.83
N ILE A 42 1.54 4.24 13.48
CA ILE A 42 2.57 3.70 14.39
C ILE A 42 2.66 4.55 15.66
N ASP A 43 2.67 5.88 15.53
CA ASP A 43 2.75 6.78 16.69
C ASP A 43 1.51 6.73 17.57
N GLU A 44 0.34 6.51 17.01
CA GLU A 44 -0.94 6.47 17.72
C GLU A 44 -1.25 5.12 18.35
N ALA A 45 -0.69 4.03 17.81
CA ALA A 45 -1.00 2.68 18.23
C ALA A 45 -0.44 2.34 19.62
N GLY A 46 -1.28 1.70 20.42
CA GLY A 46 -0.90 1.23 21.76
C GLY A 46 -0.05 -0.04 21.74
N PHE A 47 -0.01 -0.76 20.60
CA PHE A 47 0.74 -2.01 20.47
C PHE A 47 1.12 -2.26 19.00
N HIS A 48 2.35 -2.80 18.78
CA HIS A 48 2.90 -3.12 17.47
C HIS A 48 3.40 -4.55 17.45
N TRP A 49 3.19 -5.22 16.33
CA TRP A 49 3.58 -6.60 16.13
C TRP A 49 4.05 -6.83 14.70
N ALA A 50 5.27 -7.30 14.52
CA ALA A 50 5.83 -7.61 13.22
C ALA A 50 5.76 -9.10 12.93
N MET A 51 5.33 -9.44 11.71
CA MET A 51 5.40 -10.80 11.22
C MET A 51 6.82 -11.11 10.75
N ASP A 52 7.40 -12.24 11.19
CA ASP A 52 8.79 -12.64 10.89
C ASP A 52 9.01 -12.97 9.42
N PHE A 53 7.93 -13.14 8.67
CA PHE A 53 7.96 -13.44 7.25
C PHE A 53 6.72 -12.88 6.53
N CYS A 54 6.83 -12.60 5.25
CA CYS A 54 5.67 -12.29 4.43
C CYS A 54 5.04 -13.58 3.91
N ILE A 55 3.81 -13.89 4.34
CA ILE A 55 3.12 -15.13 3.95
C ILE A 55 3.03 -15.30 2.44
N CYS A 56 2.78 -14.22 1.70
CA CYS A 56 2.68 -14.25 0.23
C CYS A 56 4.04 -14.58 -0.41
N ARG A 57 5.13 -13.94 0.05
CA ARG A 57 6.46 -14.16 -0.49
C ARG A 57 7.03 -15.52 -0.09
N GLU A 58 6.77 -15.97 1.15
CA GLU A 58 7.20 -17.27 1.62
C GLU A 58 6.49 -18.40 0.86
N SER A 59 5.16 -18.32 0.72
CA SER A 59 4.36 -19.32 -0.01
C SER A 59 4.75 -19.44 -1.49
N ASN A 60 5.14 -18.32 -2.11
CA ASN A 60 5.58 -18.30 -3.51
C ASN A 60 7.10 -18.45 -3.67
N ARG A 61 7.87 -18.63 -2.60
CA ARG A 61 9.33 -18.71 -2.61
C ARG A 61 9.96 -17.55 -3.37
N CYS A 62 9.53 -16.32 -3.05
CA CYS A 62 9.99 -15.12 -3.73
C CYS A 62 11.51 -15.00 -3.72
N GLU A 63 12.10 -14.77 -4.88
CA GLU A 63 13.55 -14.58 -5.05
C GLU A 63 13.91 -13.09 -5.23
N ASP A 64 12.94 -12.26 -5.65
CA ASP A 64 13.17 -10.85 -6.00
C ASP A 64 13.08 -9.89 -4.81
N TYR A 65 12.36 -10.28 -3.75
CA TYR A 65 12.09 -9.41 -2.59
C TYR A 65 12.30 -10.15 -1.26
N PRO A 66 12.77 -9.44 -0.20
CA PRO A 66 13.03 -10.05 1.09
C PRO A 66 11.77 -10.71 1.66
N ARG A 67 11.88 -11.98 2.06
CA ARG A 67 10.77 -12.76 2.61
C ARG A 67 10.53 -12.50 4.09
N ASP A 68 11.53 -11.98 4.79
CA ASP A 68 11.56 -11.64 6.22
C ASP A 68 10.95 -10.26 6.56
N LEU A 69 10.58 -9.45 5.57
CA LEU A 69 9.81 -8.22 5.78
C LEU A 69 8.31 -8.51 5.69
N GLY A 70 7.73 -9.03 6.77
CA GLY A 70 6.32 -9.37 6.87
C GLY A 70 5.39 -8.17 7.01
N CYS A 71 4.12 -8.45 7.32
CA CYS A 71 3.14 -7.43 7.65
C CYS A 71 3.41 -6.83 9.04
N LEU A 72 3.01 -5.58 9.23
CA LEU A 72 2.94 -4.92 10.53
C LEU A 72 1.48 -4.91 10.98
N PHE A 73 1.21 -5.39 12.18
CA PHE A 73 -0.09 -5.37 12.80
C PHE A 73 -0.09 -4.46 14.02
N MET A 74 -1.15 -3.68 14.19
CA MET A 74 -1.26 -2.71 15.27
C MET A 74 -2.62 -2.78 15.96
N GLY A 75 -2.66 -2.39 17.23
CA GLY A 75 -3.86 -2.33 18.06
C GLY A 75 -4.00 -3.52 19.01
N GLU A 76 -5.06 -3.50 19.82
CA GLU A 76 -5.26 -4.44 20.93
C GLU A 76 -5.36 -5.91 20.47
N ALA A 77 -5.98 -6.17 19.31
CA ALA A 77 -6.13 -7.52 18.79
C ALA A 77 -4.80 -8.14 18.37
N ALA A 78 -3.80 -7.33 17.99
CA ALA A 78 -2.48 -7.82 17.61
C ALA A 78 -1.75 -8.53 18.76
N LYS A 79 -2.09 -8.27 20.03
CA LYS A 79 -1.55 -8.96 21.22
C LYS A 79 -1.87 -10.45 21.26
N ARG A 80 -2.85 -10.90 20.48
CA ARG A 80 -3.34 -12.30 20.46
C ARG A 80 -2.79 -13.11 19.30
N ILE A 81 -1.98 -12.52 18.44
CA ILE A 81 -1.35 -13.23 17.32
C ILE A 81 -0.42 -14.31 17.86
N ASP A 82 -0.45 -15.51 17.25
CA ASP A 82 0.40 -16.63 17.65
C ASP A 82 1.89 -16.22 17.54
N PRO A 83 2.66 -16.29 18.63
CA PRO A 83 4.08 -15.90 18.65
C PRO A 83 4.98 -16.73 17.72
N LYS A 84 4.46 -17.81 17.13
CA LYS A 84 5.17 -18.55 16.06
C LYS A 84 5.20 -17.83 14.72
N LEU A 85 4.38 -16.80 14.54
CA LEU A 85 4.27 -16.07 13.28
C LEU A 85 5.10 -14.79 13.28
N GLY A 86 5.54 -14.33 14.46
CA GLY A 86 6.29 -13.08 14.60
C GLY A 86 6.43 -12.67 16.06
N HIS A 87 6.65 -11.40 16.32
CA HIS A 87 6.93 -10.90 17.67
C HIS A 87 6.45 -9.45 17.89
N PRO A 88 6.20 -9.06 19.14
CA PRO A 88 5.99 -7.67 19.51
C PRO A 88 7.24 -6.83 19.21
N ILE A 89 7.04 -5.63 18.71
CA ILE A 89 8.12 -4.68 18.45
C ILE A 89 7.83 -3.34 19.11
N THR A 90 8.86 -2.55 19.35
CA THR A 90 8.73 -1.16 19.80
C THR A 90 8.24 -0.26 18.69
N ARG A 91 7.83 0.96 19.03
CA ARG A 91 7.47 2.00 18.07
C ARG A 91 8.63 2.30 17.11
N GLU A 92 9.83 2.43 17.64
CA GLU A 92 11.05 2.72 16.88
C GLU A 92 11.37 1.60 15.88
N GLU A 93 11.21 0.34 16.30
CA GLU A 93 11.36 -0.82 15.42
C GLU A 93 10.28 -0.88 14.36
N ALA A 94 9.03 -0.50 14.68
CA ALA A 94 7.94 -0.42 13.71
C ALA A 94 8.24 0.63 12.62
N HIS A 95 8.72 1.81 13.00
CA HIS A 95 9.19 2.81 12.04
C HIS A 95 10.35 2.31 11.18
N ALA A 96 11.31 1.57 11.77
CA ALA A 96 12.42 0.98 11.03
C ALA A 96 11.94 -0.10 10.05
N HIS A 97 10.97 -0.93 10.45
CA HIS A 97 10.39 -1.97 9.61
C HIS A 97 9.75 -1.37 8.32
N ILE A 98 9.02 -0.26 8.45
CA ILE A 98 8.44 0.44 7.30
C ILE A 98 9.52 1.03 6.40
N ARG A 99 10.55 1.69 6.95
CA ARG A 99 11.66 2.22 6.14
C ARG A 99 12.41 1.12 5.38
N HIS A 100 12.67 -0.03 6.00
CA HIS A 100 13.29 -1.18 5.32
C HIS A 100 12.41 -1.72 4.19
N ALA A 101 11.09 -1.67 4.36
CA ALA A 101 10.15 -2.07 3.31
C ALA A 101 10.19 -1.10 2.12
N ASP A 102 10.26 0.22 2.37
CA ASP A 102 10.43 1.25 1.34
C ASP A 102 11.76 1.09 0.59
N GLU A 103 12.86 0.92 1.32
CA GLU A 103 14.20 0.69 0.74
C GLU A 103 14.24 -0.57 -0.14
N ALA A 104 13.48 -1.61 0.25
CA ALA A 104 13.31 -2.82 -0.54
C ALA A 104 12.36 -2.65 -1.75
N GLY A 105 11.79 -1.47 -1.97
CA GLY A 105 10.87 -1.19 -3.07
C GLY A 105 9.48 -1.80 -2.92
N LEU A 106 9.09 -2.17 -1.69
CA LEU A 106 7.74 -2.64 -1.38
C LEU A 106 6.77 -1.45 -1.32
N ILE A 107 5.49 -1.73 -1.48
CA ILE A 107 4.42 -0.72 -1.33
C ILE A 107 3.53 -1.07 -0.14
N HIS A 108 2.98 -0.05 0.49
CA HIS A 108 2.13 -0.22 1.65
C HIS A 108 0.66 -0.31 1.26
N VAL A 109 -0.05 -1.25 1.89
CA VAL A 109 -1.51 -1.33 1.88
C VAL A 109 -1.95 -1.32 3.32
N ILE A 110 -2.68 -0.29 3.71
CA ILE A 110 -3.07 -0.05 5.10
C ILE A 110 -4.58 -0.06 5.27
N GLY A 111 -5.06 -0.60 6.37
CA GLY A 111 -6.46 -0.55 6.76
C GLY A 111 -6.93 -1.80 7.49
N ARG A 112 -8.25 -1.92 7.61
CA ARG A 112 -8.88 -3.09 8.18
C ARG A 112 -8.94 -4.21 7.14
N ASN A 113 -8.35 -5.36 7.49
CA ASN A 113 -8.42 -6.57 6.69
C ASN A 113 -9.05 -7.70 7.52
N LYS A 114 -10.29 -8.01 7.23
CA LYS A 114 -11.02 -9.07 7.93
C LYS A 114 -10.40 -10.45 7.69
N LEU A 115 -9.81 -10.67 6.52
CA LEU A 115 -9.14 -11.92 6.21
C LEU A 115 -7.99 -12.15 7.20
N ASP A 116 -7.23 -11.10 7.55
CA ASP A 116 -6.15 -11.23 8.54
C ASP A 116 -6.68 -11.59 9.91
N ALA A 117 -7.76 -10.95 10.37
CA ALA A 117 -8.38 -11.28 11.65
C ALA A 117 -8.85 -12.75 11.70
N VAL A 118 -9.33 -13.29 10.58
CA VAL A 118 -9.82 -14.67 10.49
C VAL A 118 -8.67 -15.68 10.51
N TRP A 119 -7.65 -15.51 9.65
CA TRP A 119 -6.56 -16.50 9.59
C TRP A 119 -5.57 -16.40 10.75
N LEU A 120 -5.43 -15.23 11.38
CA LEU A 120 -4.67 -15.03 12.62
C LEU A 120 -5.43 -15.49 13.87
N ASP A 121 -6.71 -15.80 13.73
CA ASP A 121 -7.62 -16.16 14.84
C ASP A 121 -7.64 -15.09 15.95
N VAL A 122 -7.74 -13.82 15.56
CA VAL A 122 -7.78 -12.70 16.50
C VAL A 122 -9.10 -11.93 16.44
N ALA A 123 -9.53 -11.44 17.59
CA ALA A 123 -10.75 -10.65 17.73
C ALA A 123 -10.59 -9.59 18.85
N PRO A 124 -11.32 -8.46 18.76
CA PRO A 124 -12.21 -8.07 17.68
C PRO A 124 -11.45 -7.48 16.48
N GLY A 125 -11.89 -7.76 15.26
CA GLY A 125 -11.19 -7.35 14.03
C GLY A 125 -11.13 -5.84 13.81
N GLU A 126 -12.02 -5.05 14.41
CA GLU A 126 -11.96 -3.58 14.43
C GLU A 126 -10.84 -3.02 15.32
N LYS A 127 -10.16 -3.86 16.09
CA LYS A 127 -8.96 -3.52 16.87
C LYS A 127 -7.68 -4.09 16.27
N LEU A 128 -7.71 -4.47 14.99
CA LEU A 128 -6.55 -4.92 14.22
C LEU A 128 -6.37 -4.04 12.99
N LEU A 129 -5.38 -3.16 13.03
CA LEU A 129 -4.91 -2.46 11.84
C LEU A 129 -3.81 -3.28 11.19
N THR A 130 -3.96 -3.51 9.89
CA THR A 130 -2.96 -4.21 9.05
C THR A 130 -2.20 -3.23 8.18
N VAL A 131 -0.90 -3.37 8.12
CA VAL A 131 -0.04 -2.78 7.08
C VAL A 131 0.67 -3.92 6.35
N CYS A 132 0.29 -4.14 5.10
CA CYS A 132 0.97 -5.07 4.22
C CYS A 132 2.10 -4.36 3.48
N ASN A 133 3.26 -5.03 3.35
CA ASN A 133 4.40 -4.58 2.57
C ASN A 133 4.49 -5.43 1.29
N CYS A 134 3.89 -4.93 0.20
CA CYS A 134 3.55 -5.73 -0.97
C CYS A 134 4.61 -5.63 -2.09
N CYS A 135 5.03 -6.79 -2.61
CA CYS A 135 5.79 -6.88 -3.85
C CYS A 135 4.87 -7.01 -5.08
N PRO A 136 5.36 -6.77 -6.32
CA PRO A 136 4.55 -6.93 -7.53
C PRO A 136 4.37 -8.38 -7.94
N CYS A 137 5.30 -9.27 -7.55
CA CYS A 137 5.36 -10.65 -8.04
C CYS A 137 4.48 -11.63 -7.26
N CYS A 138 4.46 -11.56 -5.91
CA CYS A 138 3.88 -12.59 -5.05
C CYS A 138 2.66 -12.15 -4.24
N CYS A 139 2.31 -10.84 -4.27
CA CYS A 139 1.24 -10.29 -3.45
C CYS A 139 -0.11 -10.99 -3.72
N LEU A 140 -0.83 -11.34 -2.64
CA LEU A 140 -2.18 -11.92 -2.71
C LEU A 140 -3.14 -11.03 -3.55
N TRP A 141 -2.98 -9.74 -3.48
CA TRP A 141 -3.84 -8.78 -4.17
C TRP A 141 -3.72 -8.78 -5.70
N LYS A 142 -2.80 -9.56 -6.28
CA LYS A 142 -2.82 -9.88 -7.72
C LYS A 142 -4.13 -10.54 -8.17
N MET A 143 -4.88 -11.12 -7.23
CA MET A 143 -6.20 -11.70 -7.51
C MET A 143 -7.31 -10.65 -7.69
N LEU A 144 -7.08 -9.37 -7.38
CA LEU A 144 -8.09 -8.31 -7.46
C LEU A 144 -8.88 -8.28 -8.78
N PRO A 145 -8.25 -8.40 -9.97
CA PRO A 145 -8.98 -8.42 -11.23
C PRO A 145 -9.98 -9.58 -11.36
N SER A 146 -9.73 -10.68 -10.63
CA SER A 146 -10.57 -11.88 -10.64
C SER A 146 -11.67 -11.88 -9.57
N LEU A 147 -11.64 -10.90 -8.65
CA LEU A 147 -12.62 -10.79 -7.58
C LEU A 147 -13.91 -10.10 -8.06
N ASN A 148 -15.02 -10.47 -7.40
CA ASN A 148 -16.27 -9.74 -7.57
C ASN A 148 -16.06 -8.24 -7.24
N GLY A 149 -16.64 -7.36 -8.05
CA GLY A 149 -16.48 -5.90 -7.90
C GLY A 149 -16.85 -5.35 -6.52
N ALA A 150 -17.78 -5.99 -5.81
CA ALA A 150 -18.14 -5.61 -4.44
C ALA A 150 -17.01 -5.86 -3.44
N ILE A 151 -16.15 -6.84 -3.69
CA ILE A 151 -14.98 -7.16 -2.87
C ILE A 151 -13.79 -6.29 -3.33
N ALA A 152 -13.50 -6.30 -4.63
CA ALA A 152 -12.39 -5.53 -5.20
C ALA A 152 -12.53 -4.03 -4.94
N GLY A 153 -13.77 -3.50 -4.92
CA GLY A 153 -14.06 -2.09 -4.65
C GLY A 153 -13.82 -1.63 -3.20
N ARG A 154 -13.54 -2.56 -2.27
CA ARG A 154 -13.16 -2.23 -0.88
C ARG A 154 -11.64 -2.05 -0.70
N ILE A 155 -10.87 -2.40 -1.70
CA ILE A 155 -9.42 -2.28 -1.74
C ILE A 155 -9.10 -1.23 -2.79
N THR A 156 -8.92 0.01 -2.35
CA THR A 156 -8.93 1.18 -3.22
C THR A 156 -7.55 1.83 -3.32
N LYS A 157 -7.39 2.74 -4.26
CA LYS A 157 -6.29 3.70 -4.24
C LYS A 157 -6.57 4.82 -3.24
N MET A 158 -5.53 5.48 -2.79
CA MET A 158 -5.63 6.67 -1.94
C MET A 158 -6.42 7.77 -2.65
N GLU A 159 -7.22 8.53 -1.90
CA GLU A 159 -7.94 9.70 -2.41
C GLU A 159 -6.96 10.74 -3.00
N GLY A 160 -7.35 11.38 -4.10
CA GLY A 160 -6.54 12.39 -4.77
C GLY A 160 -5.36 11.84 -5.57
N VAL A 161 -5.13 10.53 -5.55
CA VAL A 161 -4.09 9.89 -6.37
C VAL A 161 -4.65 9.51 -7.74
N GLU A 162 -4.03 10.05 -8.79
CA GLU A 162 -4.33 9.67 -10.16
C GLU A 162 -3.04 9.32 -10.92
N VAL A 163 -3.14 8.29 -11.75
CA VAL A 163 -2.06 7.85 -12.64
C VAL A 163 -2.49 8.15 -14.07
N ALA A 164 -1.69 8.91 -14.78
CA ALA A 164 -1.97 9.31 -16.15
C ALA A 164 -0.78 9.03 -17.07
N VAL A 165 -1.05 8.94 -18.38
CA VAL A 165 -0.02 8.73 -19.40
C VAL A 165 0.05 9.99 -20.28
N ASP A 166 1.24 10.57 -20.36
CA ASP A 166 1.56 11.55 -21.39
C ASP A 166 1.70 10.83 -22.74
N THR A 167 0.69 10.93 -23.55
CA THR A 167 0.65 10.27 -24.86
C THR A 167 1.69 10.80 -25.84
N ALA A 168 2.21 12.01 -25.65
CA ALA A 168 3.27 12.56 -26.50
C ALA A 168 4.61 11.85 -26.24
N SER A 169 4.92 11.58 -24.98
CA SER A 169 6.17 10.90 -24.57
C SER A 169 6.07 9.38 -24.59
N CYS A 170 4.86 8.81 -24.54
CA CYS A 170 4.66 7.37 -24.55
C CYS A 170 4.96 6.77 -25.90
N VAL A 171 5.76 5.70 -25.94
CA VAL A 171 6.11 4.96 -27.17
C VAL A 171 5.46 3.56 -27.23
N GLY A 172 4.61 3.20 -26.25
CA GLY A 172 3.88 1.94 -26.23
C GLY A 172 4.75 0.70 -25.97
N CYS A 173 5.92 0.85 -25.35
CA CYS A 173 6.86 -0.26 -25.09
C CYS A 173 6.30 -1.39 -24.22
N GLY A 174 5.28 -1.10 -23.37
CA GLY A 174 4.61 -2.07 -22.51
C GLY A 174 5.27 -2.33 -21.15
N GLU A 175 6.45 -1.77 -20.84
CA GLU A 175 7.15 -2.01 -19.58
C GLU A 175 6.32 -1.66 -18.33
N CYS A 176 5.52 -0.59 -18.41
CA CYS A 176 4.59 -0.22 -17.35
C CYS A 176 3.50 -1.30 -17.11
N ARG A 177 3.09 -2.03 -18.15
CA ARG A 177 2.11 -3.13 -18.04
C ARG A 177 2.70 -4.34 -17.33
N GLU A 178 3.97 -4.67 -17.60
CA GLU A 178 4.64 -5.85 -17.01
C GLU A 178 4.77 -5.73 -15.47
N VAL A 179 4.86 -4.51 -14.94
CA VAL A 179 4.97 -4.26 -13.49
C VAL A 179 3.61 -4.02 -12.81
N CYS A 180 2.52 -4.01 -13.58
CA CYS A 180 1.18 -3.75 -13.05
C CYS A 180 0.56 -5.04 -12.48
N PHE A 181 0.55 -5.17 -11.17
CA PHE A 181 0.08 -6.37 -10.47
C PHE A 181 -1.45 -6.56 -10.52
N VAL A 182 -2.22 -5.56 -10.96
CA VAL A 182 -3.69 -5.61 -11.08
C VAL A 182 -4.18 -5.50 -12.53
N ASP A 183 -3.29 -5.70 -13.50
CA ASP A 183 -3.60 -5.64 -14.93
C ASP A 183 -4.36 -4.37 -15.38
N ALA A 184 -4.05 -3.25 -14.74
CA ALA A 184 -4.73 -1.96 -14.99
C ALA A 184 -4.13 -1.14 -16.13
N ILE A 185 -3.25 -1.72 -16.95
CA ILE A 185 -2.59 -1.02 -18.06
C ILE A 185 -2.78 -1.81 -19.36
N GLU A 186 -3.39 -1.16 -20.32
CA GLU A 186 -3.61 -1.67 -21.67
C GLU A 186 -2.74 -0.89 -22.66
N ILE A 187 -2.33 -1.55 -23.76
CA ILE A 187 -1.65 -0.88 -24.87
C ILE A 187 -2.63 -0.82 -26.03
N GLU A 188 -3.08 0.38 -26.37
CA GLU A 188 -4.03 0.67 -27.45
C GLU A 188 -3.40 1.68 -28.40
N ASP A 189 -3.48 1.46 -29.69
CA ASP A 189 -2.89 2.32 -30.75
C ASP A 189 -1.43 2.74 -30.50
N GLY A 190 -0.64 1.82 -29.92
CA GLY A 190 0.77 2.06 -29.60
C GLY A 190 1.00 2.99 -28.40
N LYS A 191 0.01 3.18 -27.53
CA LYS A 191 0.08 3.99 -26.31
C LYS A 191 -0.46 3.21 -25.12
N ALA A 192 0.10 3.49 -23.95
CA ALA A 192 -0.43 2.95 -22.70
C ALA A 192 -1.71 3.71 -22.28
N ARG A 193 -2.69 2.96 -21.79
CA ARG A 193 -3.93 3.47 -21.18
C ARG A 193 -4.10 2.88 -19.80
N ILE A 194 -4.37 3.74 -18.82
CA ILE A 194 -4.66 3.33 -17.43
C ILE A 194 -6.16 3.09 -17.28
N THR A 195 -6.55 1.93 -16.76
CA THR A 195 -7.96 1.59 -16.52
C THR A 195 -8.37 1.96 -15.07
N ASP A 196 -9.67 1.85 -14.78
CA ASP A 196 -10.26 2.06 -13.46
C ASP A 196 -9.83 1.02 -12.40
N GLN A 197 -9.23 -0.10 -12.85
CA GLN A 197 -8.63 -1.09 -11.96
C GLN A 197 -7.35 -0.59 -11.26
N CYS A 198 -6.80 0.55 -11.67
CA CYS A 198 -5.58 1.12 -11.09
C CYS A 198 -5.70 1.35 -9.58
N ARG A 199 -4.68 0.90 -8.84
CA ARG A 199 -4.56 1.08 -7.38
C ARG A 199 -3.62 2.20 -6.97
N GLY A 200 -3.09 2.98 -7.92
CA GLY A 200 -2.29 4.18 -7.63
C GLY A 200 -0.94 3.90 -6.98
N CYS A 201 -0.39 2.69 -7.07
CA CYS A 201 0.82 2.30 -6.34
C CYS A 201 2.13 2.92 -6.87
N GLY A 202 2.14 3.48 -8.09
CA GLY A 202 3.28 4.19 -8.66
C GLY A 202 4.34 3.35 -9.37
N ARG A 203 4.30 2.00 -9.31
CA ARG A 203 5.34 1.14 -9.93
C ARG A 203 5.57 1.42 -11.41
N CYS A 204 4.49 1.68 -12.15
CA CYS A 204 4.56 1.98 -13.58
C CYS A 204 5.26 3.33 -13.89
N VAL A 205 5.30 4.24 -12.92
CA VAL A 205 6.03 5.52 -13.04
C VAL A 205 7.54 5.24 -13.05
N GLU A 206 8.02 4.44 -12.09
CA GLU A 206 9.44 4.05 -11.99
C GLU A 206 9.89 3.19 -13.19
N ALA A 207 9.03 2.28 -13.66
CA ALA A 207 9.34 1.39 -14.75
C ALA A 207 9.32 2.07 -16.13
N CYS A 208 8.81 3.29 -16.25
CA CYS A 208 8.68 3.95 -17.55
C CYS A 208 10.01 4.59 -18.03
N PRO A 209 10.70 4.05 -19.02
CA PRO A 209 12.00 4.57 -19.47
C PRO A 209 11.87 5.96 -20.13
N ASN A 210 10.68 6.29 -20.64
CA ASN A 210 10.40 7.57 -21.28
C ASN A 210 9.74 8.58 -20.31
N GLN A 211 9.60 8.24 -19.02
CA GLN A 211 8.93 9.08 -18.02
C GLN A 211 7.53 9.57 -18.45
N ALA A 212 6.87 8.79 -19.31
CA ALA A 212 5.54 9.12 -19.85
C ALA A 212 4.40 8.84 -18.86
N VAL A 213 4.62 7.99 -17.84
CA VAL A 213 3.63 7.74 -16.80
C VAL A 213 3.85 8.72 -15.65
N LYS A 214 2.77 9.39 -15.26
CA LYS A 214 2.78 10.39 -14.17
C LYS A 214 1.78 9.99 -13.09
N ILE A 215 2.09 10.39 -11.85
CA ILE A 215 1.18 10.23 -10.72
C ILE A 215 1.01 11.58 -10.02
N THR A 216 -0.21 11.89 -9.60
CA THR A 216 -0.47 13.11 -8.83
C THR A 216 0.01 12.98 -7.40
N THR A 217 0.54 14.05 -6.85
CA THR A 217 0.82 14.15 -5.41
C THR A 217 -0.47 14.33 -4.64
N PRO A 218 -0.75 13.49 -3.63
CA PRO A 218 -1.91 13.68 -2.79
C PRO A 218 -1.81 15.00 -2.01
N SER A 219 -2.92 15.71 -1.88
CA SER A 219 -2.96 16.92 -1.04
C SER A 219 -2.96 16.55 0.44
N THR A 220 -2.59 17.50 1.30
CA THR A 220 -2.71 17.35 2.76
C THR A 220 -4.14 16.93 3.15
N ALA A 221 -5.16 17.52 2.51
CA ALA A 221 -6.55 17.16 2.77
C ALA A 221 -6.85 15.69 2.40
N ALA A 222 -6.30 15.17 1.31
CA ALA A 222 -6.47 13.77 0.91
C ALA A 222 -5.79 12.80 1.90
N ILE A 223 -4.64 13.18 2.44
CA ILE A 223 -3.95 12.44 3.50
C ILE A 223 -4.82 12.41 4.77
N GLU A 224 -5.30 13.56 5.23
CA GLU A 224 -6.16 13.64 6.43
C GLU A 224 -7.49 12.88 6.24
N ASN A 225 -8.10 12.95 5.06
CA ASN A 225 -9.29 12.16 4.73
C ASN A 225 -9.01 10.65 4.76
N THR A 226 -7.86 10.23 4.26
CA THR A 226 -7.44 8.82 4.29
C THR A 226 -7.23 8.34 5.73
N ILE A 227 -6.55 9.13 6.56
CA ILE A 227 -6.35 8.84 7.98
C ILE A 227 -7.71 8.73 8.69
N LYS A 228 -8.59 9.71 8.47
CA LYS A 228 -9.95 9.69 9.05
C LYS A 228 -10.71 8.43 8.63
N ARG A 229 -10.69 8.08 7.35
CA ARG A 229 -11.35 6.87 6.83
C ARG A 229 -10.86 5.60 7.54
N ILE A 230 -9.54 5.48 7.78
CA ILE A 230 -8.97 4.33 8.48
C ILE A 230 -9.45 4.32 9.94
N HIS A 231 -9.43 5.47 10.64
CA HIS A 231 -9.93 5.59 12.01
C HIS A 231 -11.43 5.26 12.15
N ASP A 232 -12.24 5.59 11.15
CA ASP A 232 -13.67 5.27 11.15
C ASP A 232 -13.90 3.73 11.12
N ASN A 233 -12.91 2.93 10.75
CA ASN A 233 -13.00 1.47 10.59
C ASN A 233 -12.14 0.66 11.57
N VAL A 234 -11.12 1.28 12.18
CA VAL A 234 -10.16 0.59 13.08
C VAL A 234 -9.79 1.46 14.27
N ASP A 235 -9.85 0.86 15.45
CA ASP A 235 -9.33 1.43 16.71
C ASP A 235 -7.95 0.79 17.00
N VAL A 236 -6.90 1.60 16.99
CA VAL A 236 -5.50 1.16 17.23
C VAL A 236 -5.02 1.38 18.66
N LYS A 237 -5.88 1.95 19.54
CA LYS A 237 -5.55 2.27 20.93
C LYS A 237 -5.77 1.09 21.87
#